data_e433b1611293b222ff2f7e0cf8b0731f
#
_entry.id   e433b1611293b222ff2f7e0cf8b0731f
#
_cell.length_a   1.000
_cell.length_b   1.000
_cell.length_c   1.000
_cell.angle_alpha   90.00
_cell.angle_beta   90.00
_cell.angle_gamma   90.00
#
_symmetry.space_group_name_H-M   'P 1'
#
loop_
_entity.id
_entity.type
_entity.pdbx_description
1 polymer ?
#
loop_
_entity_poly.entity_id
_entity_poly.type
_entity_poly.pdbx_seq_one_letter_code
_entity_poly.pdbx_strand_id
1 'polypeptide(L)'
;MNWVKTINDAIEYMEGHLTDEITLADIAKYVNLSAFHFQRAFSLLTDMTPAEYLRKRRLSQAGADLAGGEEKVIDVAMKYCYDSP
;
A
#
# COMPACT_ATOMS: atom_id res chain seq x y z
N MET A 1 -10.26 -8.89 -19.75
CA MET A 1 -9.71 -8.74 -18.38
C MET A 1 -10.75 -8.13 -17.46
N ASN A 2 -10.87 -8.66 -16.27
CA ASN A 2 -11.77 -8.08 -15.26
C ASN A 2 -10.99 -7.07 -14.42
N TRP A 3 -11.15 -5.80 -14.71
CA TRP A 3 -10.41 -4.73 -14.04
C TRP A 3 -10.74 -4.62 -12.56
N VAL A 4 -12.00 -4.85 -12.19
CA VAL A 4 -12.40 -4.80 -10.77
C VAL A 4 -11.66 -5.88 -9.98
N LYS A 5 -11.62 -7.09 -10.50
CA LYS A 5 -10.90 -8.19 -9.87
C LYS A 5 -9.40 -7.89 -9.79
N THR A 6 -8.83 -7.38 -10.88
CA THR A 6 -7.40 -7.05 -10.92
C THR A 6 -7.04 -6.01 -9.86
N ILE A 7 -7.83 -4.96 -9.73
CA ILE A 7 -7.58 -3.92 -8.73
C ILE A 7 -7.78 -4.46 -7.32
N ASN A 8 -8.79 -5.28 -7.10
CA ASN A 8 -9.01 -5.91 -5.78
C ASN A 8 -7.84 -6.82 -5.40
N ASP A 9 -7.30 -7.58 -6.37
CA ASP A 9 -6.12 -8.43 -6.13
C ASP A 9 -4.92 -7.57 -5.73
N ALA A 10 -4.73 -6.42 -6.39
CA ALA A 10 -3.65 -5.51 -6.06
C ALA A 10 -3.82 -4.92 -4.65
N ILE A 11 -5.05 -4.56 -4.28
CA ILE A 11 -5.36 -4.04 -2.95
C ILE A 11 -5.07 -5.10 -1.89
N GLU A 12 -5.48 -6.35 -2.11
CA GLU A 12 -5.18 -7.44 -1.19
C GLU A 12 -3.68 -7.62 -1.01
N TYR A 13 -2.93 -7.56 -2.11
CA TYR A 13 -1.48 -7.65 -2.05
C TYR A 13 -0.89 -6.53 -1.20
N MET A 14 -1.31 -5.29 -1.44
CA MET A 14 -0.85 -4.14 -0.68
C MET A 14 -1.21 -4.25 0.80
N GLU A 15 -2.44 -4.67 1.12
CA GLU A 15 -2.88 -4.85 2.51
C GLU A 15 -2.05 -5.91 3.23
N GLY A 16 -1.65 -6.95 2.54
CA GLY A 16 -0.80 -7.99 3.12
C GLY A 16 0.67 -7.58 3.27
N HIS A 17 1.07 -6.43 2.72
CA HIS A 17 2.47 -5.98 2.69
C HIS A 17 2.66 -4.57 3.21
N LEU A 18 1.77 -4.07 4.06
CA LEU A 18 1.88 -2.71 4.60
C LEU A 18 3.16 -2.48 5.39
N THR A 19 3.71 -3.54 6.00
CA THR A 19 4.96 -3.45 6.76
C THR A 19 6.20 -3.77 5.92
N ASP A 20 6.02 -4.05 4.63
CA ASP A 20 7.12 -4.39 3.72
C ASP A 20 7.43 -3.23 2.79
N GLU A 21 8.68 -3.14 2.35
CA GLU A 21 9.10 -2.14 1.37
C GLU A 21 8.75 -2.62 -0.04
N ILE A 22 7.46 -2.55 -0.40
CA ILE A 22 7.03 -2.93 -1.75
C ILE A 22 7.07 -1.72 -2.68
N THR A 23 7.38 -1.98 -3.95
CA THR A 23 7.43 -0.95 -4.98
C THR A 23 6.21 -1.06 -5.90
N LEU A 24 5.98 -0.01 -6.69
CA LEU A 24 4.97 -0.04 -7.74
C LEU A 24 5.19 -1.23 -8.68
N ALA A 25 6.46 -1.50 -9.03
CA ALA A 25 6.81 -2.61 -9.90
C ALA A 25 6.42 -3.96 -9.29
N ASP A 26 6.61 -4.14 -7.99
CA ASP A 26 6.23 -5.37 -7.29
C ASP A 26 4.73 -5.63 -7.40
N ILE A 27 3.93 -4.60 -7.17
CA ILE A 27 2.47 -4.72 -7.22
C ILE A 27 2.00 -5.01 -8.65
N ALA A 28 2.54 -4.27 -9.61
CA ALA A 28 2.20 -4.46 -11.02
C ALA A 28 2.52 -5.87 -11.49
N LYS A 29 3.68 -6.38 -11.10
CA LYS A 29 4.11 -7.74 -11.43
C LYS A 29 3.14 -8.78 -10.85
N TYR A 30 2.67 -8.57 -9.64
CA TYR A 30 1.74 -9.48 -8.98
C TYR A 30 0.45 -9.63 -9.80
N VAL A 31 -0.02 -8.55 -10.41
CA VAL A 31 -1.26 -8.56 -11.22
C VAL A 31 -0.98 -8.70 -12.72
N ASN A 32 0.26 -9.00 -13.10
CA ASN A 32 0.67 -9.24 -14.49
C ASN A 32 0.46 -8.04 -15.42
N LEU A 33 0.75 -6.86 -14.92
CA LEU A 33 0.69 -5.62 -15.69
C LEU A 33 2.02 -4.89 -15.64
N SER A 34 2.26 -4.01 -16.63
CA SER A 34 3.36 -3.08 -16.54
C SER A 34 3.04 -2.05 -15.44
N ALA A 35 4.08 -1.45 -14.87
CA ALA A 35 3.90 -0.43 -13.84
C ALA A 35 3.03 0.73 -14.35
N PHE A 36 3.26 1.14 -15.60
CA PHE A 36 2.49 2.22 -16.23
C PHE A 36 0.99 1.88 -16.32
N HIS A 37 0.68 0.70 -16.86
CA HIS A 37 -0.71 0.27 -17.02
C HIS A 37 -1.41 0.07 -15.69
N PHE A 38 -0.70 -0.52 -14.72
CA PHE A 38 -1.25 -0.71 -13.39
C PHE A 38 -1.58 0.61 -12.72
N GLN A 39 -0.64 1.53 -12.71
CA GLN A 39 -0.85 2.84 -12.06
C GLN A 39 -2.02 3.58 -12.69
N ARG A 40 -2.11 3.57 -14.02
CA ARG A 40 -3.18 4.23 -14.74
C ARG A 40 -4.54 3.62 -14.40
N ALA A 41 -4.65 2.29 -14.47
CA ALA A 41 -5.91 1.60 -14.16
C ALA A 41 -6.32 1.82 -12.71
N PHE A 42 -5.36 1.72 -11.79
CA PHE A 42 -5.62 1.91 -10.37
C PHE A 42 -6.16 3.32 -10.11
N SER A 43 -5.51 4.34 -10.69
CA SER A 43 -5.92 5.73 -10.49
C SER A 43 -7.29 6.02 -11.10
N LEU A 44 -7.60 5.44 -12.25
CA LEU A 44 -8.90 5.62 -12.88
C LEU A 44 -10.04 4.99 -12.06
N LEU A 45 -9.77 3.86 -11.43
CA LEU A 45 -10.80 3.12 -10.70
C LEU A 45 -10.93 3.51 -9.23
N THR A 46 -9.86 4.00 -8.61
CA THR A 46 -9.86 4.34 -7.17
C THR A 46 -9.75 5.82 -6.88
N ASP A 47 -9.48 6.62 -7.90
CA ASP A 47 -9.25 8.07 -7.78
C ASP A 47 -8.04 8.42 -6.90
N MET A 48 -7.09 7.51 -6.77
CA MET A 48 -5.83 7.76 -6.09
C MET A 48 -4.72 6.89 -6.69
N THR A 49 -3.48 7.30 -6.50
CA THR A 49 -2.35 6.47 -6.96
C THR A 49 -2.11 5.32 -5.99
N PRO A 50 -1.44 4.23 -6.43
CA PRO A 50 -1.05 3.16 -5.53
C PRO A 50 -0.19 3.66 -4.36
N ALA A 51 0.72 4.62 -4.61
CA ALA A 51 1.55 5.19 -3.56
C ALA A 51 0.72 5.93 -2.51
N GLU A 52 -0.28 6.69 -2.95
CA GLU A 52 -1.21 7.38 -2.04
C GLU A 52 -2.01 6.39 -1.21
N TYR A 53 -2.47 5.31 -1.83
CA TYR A 53 -3.19 4.25 -1.14
C TYR A 53 -2.34 3.64 -0.03
N LEU A 54 -1.12 3.23 -0.36
CA LEU A 54 -0.20 2.65 0.62
C LEU A 54 0.07 3.60 1.76
N ARG A 55 0.32 4.87 1.47
CA ARG A 55 0.59 5.86 2.50
C ARG A 55 -0.59 6.03 3.45
N LYS A 56 -1.80 6.16 2.91
CA LYS A 56 -3.01 6.30 3.73
C LYS A 56 -3.23 5.10 4.62
N ARG A 57 -3.08 3.90 4.07
CA ARG A 57 -3.29 2.68 4.83
C ARG A 57 -2.24 2.48 5.91
N ARG A 58 -0.99 2.78 5.59
CA ARG A 58 0.10 2.70 6.57
C ARG A 58 -0.11 3.68 7.72
N LEU A 59 -0.51 4.91 7.41
CA LEU A 59 -0.80 5.90 8.45
C LEU A 59 -1.98 5.47 9.32
N SER A 60 -3.02 4.94 8.72
CA SER A 60 -4.19 4.45 9.44
C SER A 60 -3.83 3.31 10.40
N GLN A 61 -3.06 2.34 9.93
CA GLN A 61 -2.64 1.21 10.77
C GLN A 61 -1.65 1.64 11.85
N ALA A 62 -0.74 2.56 11.51
CA ALA A 62 0.19 3.11 12.50
C ALA A 62 -0.57 3.83 13.62
N GLY A 63 -1.61 4.59 13.26
CA GLY A 63 -2.46 5.24 14.24
C GLY A 63 -3.17 4.24 15.15
N ALA A 64 -3.66 3.15 14.59
CA ALA A 64 -4.30 2.09 15.36
C ALA A 64 -3.31 1.43 16.34
N ASP A 65 -2.10 1.14 15.87
CA ASP A 65 -1.07 0.53 16.71
C ASP A 65 -0.68 1.46 17.86
N LEU A 66 -0.57 2.76 17.60
CA LEU A 66 -0.25 3.75 18.64
C LEU A 66 -1.40 3.90 19.63
N ALA A 67 -2.63 3.84 19.17
CA ALA A 67 -3.82 3.91 20.02
C ALA A 67 -3.89 2.75 20.99
N GLY A 68 -3.30 1.58 20.64
CA GLY A 68 -3.19 0.44 21.52
C GLY A 68 -2.28 0.67 22.72
N GLY A 69 -1.40 1.68 22.67
CA GLY A 69 -0.60 2.15 23.80
C GLY A 69 0.61 1.30 24.16
N GLU A 70 0.87 0.23 23.45
CA GLU A 70 1.96 -0.69 23.77
C GLU A 70 3.25 -0.44 23.01
N GLU A 71 3.18 0.27 21.90
CA GLU A 71 4.33 0.49 21.03
C GLU A 71 4.80 1.95 21.07
N LYS A 72 6.11 2.12 20.90
CA LYS A 72 6.71 3.46 20.80
C LYS A 72 6.50 4.02 19.39
N VAL A 73 6.38 5.34 19.29
CA VAL A 73 6.18 6.03 18.01
C VAL A 73 7.27 5.66 17.00
N ILE A 74 8.53 5.64 17.43
CA ILE A 74 9.65 5.33 16.53
C ILE A 74 9.55 3.88 15.98
N ASP A 75 9.16 2.95 16.84
CA ASP A 75 9.03 1.55 16.46
C ASP A 75 7.90 1.36 15.45
N VAL A 76 6.77 2.02 15.67
CA VAL A 76 5.63 1.98 14.75
C VAL A 76 6.01 2.61 13.42
N ALA A 77 6.71 3.74 13.43
CA ALA A 77 7.16 4.39 12.21
C ALA A 77 8.04 3.47 11.39
N MET A 78 9.00 2.81 12.01
CA MET A 78 9.89 1.87 11.33
C MET A 78 9.14 0.65 10.80
N LYS A 79 8.18 0.15 11.57
CA LYS A 79 7.36 -1.00 11.18
C LYS A 79 6.62 -0.75 9.86
N TYR A 80 6.14 0.46 9.65
CA TYR A 80 5.39 0.82 8.44
C TYR A 80 6.25 1.53 7.40
N CYS A 81 7.56 1.31 7.44
CA CYS A 81 8.51 1.76 6.42
C CYS A 81 8.69 3.28 6.35
N TYR A 82 8.43 3.98 7.44
CA TYR A 82 8.75 5.40 7.52
C TYR A 82 10.18 5.56 8.02
N ASP A 83 11.08 5.85 7.08
CA ASP A 83 12.47 6.13 7.43
C ASP A 83 12.56 7.49 8.10
N SER A 84 13.67 7.71 8.81
CA SER A 84 13.96 9.03 9.35
C SER A 84 13.95 10.07 8.25
N PRO A 85 13.40 11.23 8.49
CA PRO A 85 13.42 12.31 7.52
C PRO A 85 14.84 12.75 7.19
#